data_99daada6d4226c345788315aa4e87f54
#
_entry.id   99daada6d4226c345788315aa4e87f54
#
_cell.length_a   1.000
_cell.length_b   1.000
_cell.length_c   1.000
_cell.angle_alpha   90.00
_cell.angle_beta   90.00
_cell.angle_gamma   90.00
#
_symmetry.space_group_name_H-M   'P 1'
#
loop_
_entity.id
_entity.type
_entity.pdbx_description
1 polymer ?
#
loop_
_entity_poly.entity_id
_entity_poly.type
_entity_poly.pdbx_seq_one_letter_code
_entity_poly.pdbx_strand_id
1 'polypeptide(L)'
;TPCACRDERSNVHQDCLERWILEARSQGRFDCGTVCHACGTHYKHPALDETVLSASAKAAVPVGNGGAEHDTREPIAIVGGTGYVGRSVCLHLVNHPTFRLGAVVGSAATAGKPFSSVFEKKEEALVEHYGADLWKPQAFPQEFMSVRVSSVEEVIAKRECRVALSFIAPEHGEIEDALGAAGVKVFSISPHARFDPANPLSVPEANPETLREAVSLSFANKEEDAKSLVKSPNCVTCGVAVALKALDDVKKWGGVRDVAITTFQSLSGRGDAKYPRELVMGNVYPLKGTVERTGEYQKGELKRLMPGVERVSVGAYRVPVQKGHLVDVRVRFKGRSAWVPRDDDSQDDVGGSLERPREEEGERERKPTAAEIKAAFESFDPLRDAPLPSKPARAIFVKPLDEPFVSSAGPASLGASARLTPAPPRLGTPRPKDDCEFENGMAICVGNIDVEDDCFDVAFCVVVNNVARGAWGAAMLNAEYWSYLRNRKP
;
A
#
# COMPACT_ATOMS: atom_id res chain seq x y z
N THR A 1 1.51 32.14 17.23
CA THR A 1 1.77 32.20 15.77
C THR A 1 3.03 31.46 15.43
N PRO A 2 3.04 30.53 14.45
CA PRO A 2 4.20 29.71 14.17
C PRO A 2 5.35 30.46 13.48
N CYS A 3 5.15 31.69 13.01
CA CYS A 3 6.19 32.54 12.41
C CYS A 3 6.04 34.00 12.83
N ALA A 4 6.94 34.87 12.38
CA ALA A 4 6.95 36.30 12.67
C ALA A 4 6.02 37.14 11.78
N CYS A 5 5.26 36.55 10.89
CA CYS A 5 4.28 37.27 10.05
C CYS A 5 3.19 37.88 10.89
N ARG A 6 2.78 39.14 10.55
CA ARG A 6 1.76 39.91 11.24
C ARG A 6 0.52 40.19 10.37
N ASP A 7 0.39 39.51 9.25
CA ASP A 7 -0.74 39.59 8.32
C ASP A 7 -1.73 38.42 8.50
N GLU A 8 -2.73 38.33 7.64
CA GLU A 8 -3.73 37.25 7.66
C GLU A 8 -3.13 35.84 7.54
N ARG A 9 -1.89 35.71 7.07
CA ARG A 9 -1.15 34.44 6.96
C ARG A 9 -0.56 33.98 8.31
N SER A 10 -0.65 34.78 9.36
CA SER A 10 -0.17 34.47 10.71
C SER A 10 -1.00 33.38 11.43
N ASN A 11 -2.21 33.08 10.95
CA ASN A 11 -3.13 32.10 11.52
C ASN A 11 -3.11 30.77 10.71
N VAL A 12 -1.95 30.15 10.59
CA VAL A 12 -1.88 28.78 10.03
C VAL A 12 -2.30 27.81 11.13
N HIS A 13 -3.29 26.99 10.85
CA HIS A 13 -3.68 25.90 11.75
C HIS A 13 -2.51 24.95 11.93
N GLN A 14 -2.32 24.46 13.16
CA GLN A 14 -1.25 23.54 13.51
C GLN A 14 -1.21 22.33 12.56
N ASP A 15 -2.37 21.71 12.32
CA ASP A 15 -2.51 20.54 11.44
C ASP A 15 -2.13 20.85 9.98
N CYS A 16 -2.43 22.08 9.50
CA CYS A 16 -2.04 22.51 8.15
C CYS A 16 -0.53 22.69 8.04
N LEU A 17 0.11 23.22 9.09
CA LEU A 17 1.57 23.39 9.12
C LEU A 17 2.28 22.03 9.20
N GLU A 18 1.81 21.11 10.04
CA GLU A 18 2.34 19.75 10.13
C GLU A 18 2.22 19.02 8.80
N ARG A 19 1.05 19.10 8.16
CA ARG A 19 0.80 18.51 6.84
C ARG A 19 1.73 19.09 5.78
N TRP A 20 1.92 20.40 5.75
CA TRP A 20 2.82 21.06 4.80
C TRP A 20 4.28 20.71 5.04
N ILE A 21 4.74 20.60 6.30
CA ILE A 21 6.08 20.18 6.67
C ILE A 21 6.32 18.73 6.20
N LEU A 22 5.36 17.84 6.43
CA LEU A 22 5.43 16.44 6.00
C LEU A 22 5.49 16.33 4.47
N GLU A 23 4.68 17.12 3.77
CA GLU A 23 4.66 17.16 2.31
C GLU A 23 5.96 17.73 1.74
N ALA A 24 6.48 18.81 2.29
CA ALA A 24 7.77 19.39 1.86
C ALA A 24 8.94 18.41 2.06
N ARG A 25 8.94 17.65 3.16
CA ARG A 25 9.94 16.60 3.44
C ARG A 25 9.81 15.41 2.50
N SER A 26 8.59 14.96 2.19
CA SER A 26 8.35 13.88 1.23
C SER A 26 8.85 14.21 -0.18
N GLN A 27 8.95 15.52 -0.49
CA GLN A 27 9.49 16.03 -1.75
C GLN A 27 11.01 16.31 -1.70
N GLY A 28 11.71 15.90 -0.64
CA GLY A 28 13.16 16.13 -0.45
C GLY A 28 13.52 17.59 -0.17
N ARG A 29 12.56 18.45 0.19
CA ARG A 29 12.77 19.87 0.49
C ARG A 29 12.90 20.07 2.00
N PHE A 30 13.99 19.63 2.57
CA PHE A 30 14.22 19.63 4.03
C PHE A 30 14.30 21.03 4.65
N ASP A 31 14.64 22.05 3.88
CA ASP A 31 14.72 23.46 4.28
C ASP A 31 13.37 24.18 4.22
N CYS A 32 12.51 23.79 3.29
CA CYS A 32 11.22 24.46 3.05
C CYS A 32 10.20 24.27 4.19
N GLY A 33 10.34 23.21 5.00
CA GLY A 33 9.42 22.91 6.11
C GLY A 33 9.75 23.62 7.43
N THR A 34 10.90 24.31 7.53
CA THR A 34 11.37 24.89 8.78
C THR A 34 11.37 26.42 8.79
N VAL A 35 11.28 27.06 7.63
CA VAL A 35 11.40 28.50 7.46
C VAL A 35 10.18 29.07 6.73
N CYS A 36 9.64 30.17 7.23
CA CYS A 36 8.56 30.90 6.57
C CYS A 36 9.07 31.60 5.31
N HIS A 37 8.53 31.26 4.15
CA HIS A 37 8.92 31.86 2.86
C HIS A 37 8.60 33.36 2.74
N ALA A 38 7.67 33.87 3.57
CA ALA A 38 7.27 35.26 3.52
C ALA A 38 8.18 36.17 4.36
N CYS A 39 8.73 35.68 5.48
CA CYS A 39 9.55 36.50 6.40
C CYS A 39 10.91 35.89 6.77
N GLY A 40 11.26 34.74 6.25
CA GLY A 40 12.56 34.09 6.50
C GLY A 40 12.77 33.57 7.94
N THR A 41 11.77 33.66 8.80
CA THR A 41 11.88 33.22 10.20
C THR A 41 11.56 31.75 10.35
N HIS A 42 12.31 31.04 11.19
CA HIS A 42 12.02 29.66 11.52
C HIS A 42 10.67 29.52 12.24
N TYR A 43 9.88 28.52 11.86
CA TYR A 43 8.65 28.21 12.56
C TYR A 43 8.92 27.72 13.98
N LYS A 44 8.19 28.28 14.96
CA LYS A 44 8.22 27.85 16.36
C LYS A 44 7.09 26.84 16.57
N HIS A 45 7.38 25.56 16.43
CA HIS A 45 6.41 24.48 16.63
C HIS A 45 7.08 23.28 17.32
N PRO A 46 6.39 22.59 18.27
CA PRO A 46 6.96 21.42 18.97
C PRO A 46 7.43 20.31 18.04
N ALA A 47 6.77 20.09 16.87
CA ALA A 47 7.20 19.12 15.86
C ALA A 47 8.50 19.52 15.12
N LEU A 48 8.98 20.75 15.32
CA LEU A 48 10.24 21.28 14.77
C LEU A 48 11.31 21.43 15.86
N ASP A 49 11.04 21.02 17.09
CA ASP A 49 12.01 21.05 18.17
C ASP A 49 13.20 20.11 17.84
N GLU A 50 14.41 20.59 17.99
CA GLU A 50 15.64 19.88 17.65
C GLU A 50 15.78 18.53 18.38
N THR A 51 15.12 18.34 19.52
CA THR A 51 15.06 17.06 20.23
C THR A 51 14.27 15.99 19.46
N VAL A 52 13.21 16.36 18.77
CA VAL A 52 12.43 15.46 17.89
C VAL A 52 13.17 15.26 16.55
N LEU A 53 13.80 16.33 16.04
CA LEU A 53 14.67 16.28 14.86
C LEU A 53 15.92 15.43 15.13
N SER A 54 16.50 15.47 16.35
CA SER A 54 17.67 14.66 16.69
C SER A 54 17.34 13.18 16.86
N ALA A 55 16.11 12.80 17.22
CA ALA A 55 15.68 11.41 17.26
C ALA A 55 15.48 10.81 15.86
N SER A 56 14.95 11.60 14.93
CA SER A 56 14.83 11.19 13.51
C SER A 56 16.15 11.37 12.73
N ALA A 57 16.96 12.38 13.06
CA ALA A 57 18.27 12.62 12.46
C ALA A 57 19.37 11.71 13.02
N LYS A 58 19.21 11.15 14.21
CA LYS A 58 20.11 10.10 14.74
C LYS A 58 19.93 8.75 14.05
N ALA A 59 18.88 8.59 13.23
CA ALA A 59 18.78 7.50 12.27
C ALA A 59 19.50 7.79 10.92
N ALA A 60 19.89 9.03 10.67
CA ALA A 60 20.75 9.38 9.55
C ALA A 60 22.21 9.26 10.03
N VAL A 61 22.88 8.19 9.66
CA VAL A 61 24.33 8.02 9.83
C VAL A 61 25.01 9.21 9.14
N PRO A 62 25.88 10.00 9.83
CA PRO A 62 26.60 11.10 9.19
C PRO A 62 27.51 10.53 8.09
N VAL A 63 27.46 11.10 6.91
CA VAL A 63 28.48 10.88 5.90
C VAL A 63 29.75 11.57 6.39
N GLY A 64 30.53 10.85 7.18
CA GLY A 64 31.84 11.23 7.63
C GLY A 64 32.83 11.06 6.47
N ASN A 65 33.46 12.13 6.03
CA ASN A 65 34.69 12.07 5.26
C ASN A 65 35.79 11.42 6.10
N GLY A 66 36.23 10.23 5.70
CA GLY A 66 37.50 9.67 6.15
C GLY A 66 37.41 8.25 6.70
N GLY A 67 37.91 7.29 5.90
CA GLY A 67 38.11 5.90 6.28
C GLY A 67 36.97 5.01 5.83
N ALA A 68 37.26 3.93 5.12
CA ALA A 68 36.30 2.92 4.71
C ALA A 68 35.74 2.22 5.96
N GLU A 69 34.74 2.83 6.60
CA GLU A 69 33.87 2.11 7.54
C GLU A 69 33.12 1.05 6.73
N HIS A 70 33.27 -0.19 7.10
CA HIS A 70 32.58 -1.32 6.49
C HIS A 70 31.07 -1.09 6.64
N ASP A 71 30.37 -0.83 5.51
CA ASP A 71 28.91 -0.74 5.49
C ASP A 71 28.32 -2.07 5.99
N THR A 72 27.81 -2.07 7.22
CA THR A 72 27.29 -3.26 7.91
C THR A 72 25.89 -3.66 7.47
N ARG A 73 25.25 -2.87 6.60
CA ARG A 73 23.92 -3.19 6.06
C ARG A 73 23.99 -4.43 5.17
N GLU A 74 22.98 -5.28 5.27
CA GLU A 74 22.90 -6.51 4.46
C GLU A 74 22.69 -6.16 2.98
N PRO A 75 23.54 -6.67 2.06
CA PRO A 75 23.37 -6.46 0.63
C PRO A 75 22.21 -7.29 0.10
N ILE A 76 21.27 -6.67 -0.60
CA ILE A 76 20.16 -7.35 -1.25
C ILE A 76 20.18 -7.20 -2.76
N ALA A 77 19.72 -8.23 -3.47
CA ALA A 77 19.56 -8.21 -4.90
C ALA A 77 18.15 -7.71 -5.28
N ILE A 78 18.07 -6.82 -6.27
CA ILE A 78 16.79 -6.33 -6.81
C ILE A 78 16.58 -6.97 -8.17
N VAL A 79 15.79 -8.05 -8.21
CA VAL A 79 15.46 -8.82 -9.42
C VAL A 79 14.35 -8.12 -10.19
N GLY A 80 14.59 -7.85 -11.47
CA GLY A 80 13.76 -6.93 -12.24
C GLY A 80 14.01 -5.46 -11.86
N GLY A 81 15.20 -5.15 -11.34
CA GLY A 81 15.60 -3.84 -10.85
C GLY A 81 15.59 -2.73 -11.92
N THR A 82 15.58 -3.10 -13.20
CA THR A 82 15.43 -2.16 -14.32
C THR A 82 13.97 -1.84 -14.67
N GLY A 83 12.99 -2.57 -14.12
CA GLY A 83 11.56 -2.31 -14.25
C GLY A 83 11.09 -1.16 -13.34
N TYR A 84 9.89 -0.63 -13.57
CA TYR A 84 9.38 0.54 -12.84
C TYR A 84 9.38 0.37 -11.32
N VAL A 85 8.89 -0.77 -10.81
CA VAL A 85 8.87 -1.08 -9.37
C VAL A 85 10.29 -1.28 -8.82
N GLY A 86 11.15 -1.98 -9.57
CA GLY A 86 12.55 -2.20 -9.18
C GLY A 86 13.35 -0.91 -9.09
N ARG A 87 13.12 0.03 -10.02
CA ARG A 87 13.71 1.38 -9.94
C ARG A 87 13.23 2.12 -8.70
N SER A 88 11.94 2.03 -8.39
CA SER A 88 11.35 2.69 -7.21
C SER A 88 11.93 2.18 -5.89
N VAL A 89 12.15 0.87 -5.74
CA VAL A 89 12.75 0.33 -4.51
C VAL A 89 14.22 0.72 -4.36
N CYS A 90 14.96 0.88 -5.46
CA CYS A 90 16.32 1.38 -5.39
C CYS A 90 16.39 2.77 -4.74
N LEU A 91 15.43 3.67 -5.05
CA LEU A 91 15.33 4.97 -4.38
C LEU A 91 15.16 4.84 -2.86
N HIS A 92 14.35 3.88 -2.42
CA HIS A 92 14.13 3.63 -1.00
C HIS A 92 15.37 3.07 -0.29
N LEU A 93 16.21 2.30 -0.98
CA LEU A 93 17.40 1.68 -0.41
C LEU A 93 18.56 2.65 -0.13
N VAL A 94 18.57 3.85 -0.72
CA VAL A 94 19.61 4.86 -0.48
C VAL A 94 19.84 5.06 1.02
N ASN A 95 18.80 5.31 1.78
CA ASN A 95 18.86 5.60 3.23
C ASN A 95 18.28 4.47 4.09
N HIS A 96 18.14 3.26 3.58
CA HIS A 96 17.58 2.15 4.35
C HIS A 96 18.56 1.70 5.45
N PRO A 97 18.14 1.60 6.73
CA PRO A 97 19.09 1.39 7.83
C PRO A 97 19.62 -0.06 7.92
N THR A 98 18.90 -1.04 7.37
CA THR A 98 19.22 -2.46 7.51
C THR A 98 19.77 -3.05 6.20
N PHE A 99 19.22 -2.65 5.07
CA PHE A 99 19.56 -3.17 3.75
C PHE A 99 20.29 -2.13 2.90
N ARG A 100 21.17 -2.61 2.00
CA ARG A 100 21.79 -1.80 0.96
C ARG A 100 21.63 -2.47 -0.40
N LEU A 101 21.71 -1.70 -1.44
CA LEU A 101 21.72 -2.24 -2.80
C LEU A 101 23.00 -3.07 -3.01
N GLY A 102 22.83 -4.38 -3.17
CA GLY A 102 23.93 -5.32 -3.49
C GLY A 102 24.03 -5.57 -4.99
N ALA A 103 22.91 -5.78 -5.65
CA ALA A 103 22.86 -6.00 -7.09
C ALA A 103 21.55 -5.52 -7.70
N VAL A 104 21.62 -4.97 -8.91
CA VAL A 104 20.46 -4.70 -9.79
C VAL A 104 20.44 -5.77 -10.87
N VAL A 105 19.45 -6.68 -10.82
CA VAL A 105 19.34 -7.76 -11.80
C VAL A 105 18.39 -7.35 -12.91
N GLY A 106 18.86 -7.40 -14.14
CA GLY A 106 18.09 -7.09 -15.34
C GLY A 106 18.08 -8.26 -16.33
N SER A 107 17.41 -8.04 -17.46
CA SER A 107 17.41 -8.99 -18.58
C SER A 107 18.76 -9.01 -19.29
N ALA A 108 19.00 -10.04 -20.14
CA ALA A 108 20.19 -10.12 -21.00
C ALA A 108 20.39 -8.85 -21.85
N ALA A 109 19.31 -8.17 -22.23
CA ALA A 109 19.39 -6.93 -23.00
C ALA A 109 19.95 -5.73 -22.19
N THR A 110 19.93 -5.79 -20.86
CA THR A 110 20.38 -4.71 -19.97
C THR A 110 21.60 -5.07 -19.13
N ALA A 111 21.88 -6.34 -18.94
CA ALA A 111 23.06 -6.84 -18.20
C ALA A 111 24.37 -6.19 -18.73
N GLY A 112 25.28 -5.83 -17.82
CA GLY A 112 26.53 -5.15 -18.11
C GLY A 112 26.43 -3.64 -18.39
N LYS A 113 25.24 -3.07 -18.61
CA LYS A 113 25.04 -1.64 -18.85
C LYS A 113 25.08 -0.83 -17.55
N PRO A 114 25.51 0.45 -17.60
CA PRO A 114 25.33 1.36 -16.45
C PRO A 114 23.86 1.44 -16.04
N PHE A 115 23.59 1.30 -14.76
CA PHE A 115 22.21 1.34 -14.27
C PHE A 115 21.56 2.70 -14.51
N SER A 116 22.31 3.82 -14.35
CA SER A 116 21.83 5.17 -14.64
C SER A 116 21.27 5.30 -16.06
N SER A 117 22.03 4.85 -17.06
CA SER A 117 21.61 4.92 -18.47
C SER A 117 20.34 4.12 -18.76
N VAL A 118 20.20 2.94 -18.13
CA VAL A 118 18.99 2.11 -18.28
C VAL A 118 17.79 2.76 -17.58
N PHE A 119 17.99 3.32 -16.41
CA PHE A 119 16.97 3.99 -15.61
C PHE A 119 16.38 5.19 -16.36
N GLU A 120 17.24 6.14 -16.76
CA GLU A 120 16.85 7.37 -17.46
C GLU A 120 16.09 7.07 -18.75
N LYS A 121 16.62 6.20 -19.59
CA LYS A 121 15.98 5.80 -20.85
C LYS A 121 14.57 5.23 -20.64
N LYS A 122 14.35 4.48 -19.54
CA LYS A 122 13.02 3.91 -19.26
C LYS A 122 12.05 4.94 -18.72
N GLU A 123 12.51 5.90 -17.91
CA GLU A 123 11.65 7.01 -17.46
C GLU A 123 11.27 7.92 -18.63
N GLU A 124 12.22 8.27 -19.51
CA GLU A 124 11.96 9.04 -20.74
C GLU A 124 10.91 8.37 -21.62
N ALA A 125 11.02 7.05 -21.82
CA ALA A 125 10.08 6.30 -22.64
C ALA A 125 8.63 6.25 -22.07
N LEU A 126 8.47 6.40 -20.75
CA LEU A 126 7.14 6.52 -20.12
C LEU A 126 6.58 7.93 -20.27
N VAL A 127 7.42 8.96 -20.14
CA VAL A 127 7.01 10.36 -20.38
C VAL A 127 6.63 10.56 -21.85
N GLU A 128 7.40 10.01 -22.78
CA GLU A 128 7.09 10.06 -24.22
C GLU A 128 5.74 9.42 -24.53
N HIS A 129 5.45 8.27 -23.92
CA HIS A 129 4.20 7.53 -24.19
C HIS A 129 2.96 8.18 -23.57
N TYR A 130 3.03 8.59 -22.30
CA TYR A 130 1.86 9.09 -21.56
C TYR A 130 1.74 10.61 -21.55
N GLY A 131 2.82 11.35 -21.82
CA GLY A 131 2.90 12.80 -21.73
C GLY A 131 3.37 13.27 -20.35
N ALA A 132 4.09 14.39 -20.30
CA ALA A 132 4.67 14.95 -19.07
C ALA A 132 3.62 15.54 -18.10
N ASP A 133 2.42 15.80 -18.58
CA ASP A 133 1.27 16.22 -17.76
C ASP A 133 0.73 15.06 -16.91
N LEU A 134 0.76 13.84 -17.44
CA LEU A 134 0.26 12.66 -16.75
C LEU A 134 1.38 11.86 -16.05
N TRP A 135 2.56 11.74 -16.67
CA TRP A 135 3.66 10.94 -16.13
C TRP A 135 4.82 11.79 -15.62
N LYS A 136 5.11 11.67 -14.32
CA LYS A 136 6.27 12.32 -13.70
C LYS A 136 7.39 11.29 -13.56
N PRO A 137 8.57 11.53 -14.16
CA PRO A 137 9.69 10.61 -14.06
C PRO A 137 10.27 10.58 -12.65
N GLN A 138 10.86 9.44 -12.30
CA GLN A 138 11.65 9.29 -11.08
C GLN A 138 13.07 9.85 -11.32
N ALA A 139 13.66 10.49 -10.30
CA ALA A 139 15.03 10.93 -10.36
C ALA A 139 16.01 9.78 -10.05
N PHE A 140 17.13 9.70 -10.79
CA PHE A 140 18.17 8.70 -10.54
C PHE A 140 19.00 9.05 -9.29
N PRO A 141 19.22 8.12 -8.33
CA PRO A 141 20.04 8.37 -7.15
C PRO A 141 21.53 8.45 -7.51
N GLN A 142 22.18 9.51 -7.08
CA GLN A 142 23.61 9.74 -7.38
C GLN A 142 24.52 8.66 -6.75
N GLU A 143 24.10 8.08 -5.62
CA GLU A 143 24.80 7.02 -4.92
C GLU A 143 24.97 5.76 -5.77
N PHE A 144 24.16 5.58 -6.80
CA PHE A 144 24.19 4.40 -7.66
C PHE A 144 24.84 4.64 -9.04
N MET A 145 25.54 5.77 -9.23
CA MET A 145 26.21 6.10 -10.51
C MET A 145 27.20 5.04 -10.98
N SER A 146 27.88 4.37 -10.06
CA SER A 146 28.84 3.29 -10.37
C SER A 146 28.20 1.92 -10.57
N VAL A 147 26.88 1.79 -10.28
CA VAL A 147 26.19 0.49 -10.35
C VAL A 147 25.99 0.07 -11.79
N ARG A 148 26.31 -1.18 -12.08
CA ARG A 148 25.99 -1.85 -13.34
C ARG A 148 24.89 -2.88 -13.13
N VAL A 149 24.07 -3.05 -14.15
CA VAL A 149 23.04 -4.11 -14.17
C VAL A 149 23.75 -5.47 -14.27
N SER A 150 23.45 -6.37 -13.35
CA SER A 150 23.96 -7.74 -13.31
C SER A 150 22.99 -8.73 -13.99
N SER A 151 23.52 -9.87 -14.41
CA SER A 151 22.68 -11.04 -14.71
C SER A 151 22.38 -11.84 -13.43
N VAL A 152 21.40 -12.76 -13.49
CA VAL A 152 21.09 -13.63 -12.36
C VAL A 152 22.23 -14.60 -12.06
N GLU A 153 22.91 -15.11 -13.09
CA GLU A 153 24.05 -16.02 -12.98
C GLU A 153 25.22 -15.35 -12.22
N GLU A 154 25.48 -14.05 -12.49
CA GLU A 154 26.49 -13.27 -11.76
C GLU A 154 26.17 -13.17 -10.27
N VAL A 155 24.89 -12.91 -9.91
CA VAL A 155 24.47 -12.81 -8.51
C VAL A 155 24.62 -14.15 -7.80
N ILE A 156 24.20 -15.25 -8.43
CA ILE A 156 24.35 -16.61 -7.90
C ILE A 156 25.83 -16.97 -7.73
N ALA A 157 26.67 -16.65 -8.70
CA ALA A 157 28.10 -16.97 -8.65
C ALA A 157 28.85 -16.20 -7.56
N LYS A 158 28.55 -14.91 -7.38
CA LYS A 158 29.19 -14.04 -6.38
C LYS A 158 28.80 -14.35 -4.95
N ARG A 159 27.57 -14.86 -4.72
CA ARG A 159 27.02 -15.20 -3.39
C ARG A 159 27.06 -14.04 -2.35
N GLU A 160 27.07 -12.79 -2.83
CA GLU A 160 27.11 -11.62 -1.95
C GLU A 160 25.75 -11.30 -1.33
N CYS A 161 24.66 -11.60 -2.07
CA CYS A 161 23.29 -11.33 -1.64
C CYS A 161 22.61 -12.63 -1.16
N ARG A 162 22.24 -12.67 0.11
CA ARG A 162 21.45 -13.77 0.69
C ARG A 162 19.95 -13.53 0.59
N VAL A 163 19.55 -12.29 0.34
CA VAL A 163 18.16 -11.83 0.20
C VAL A 163 17.99 -11.20 -1.16
N ALA A 164 16.87 -11.46 -1.79
CA ALA A 164 16.45 -10.82 -3.04
C ALA A 164 15.01 -10.33 -2.95
N LEU A 165 14.75 -9.13 -3.50
CA LEU A 165 13.40 -8.65 -3.77
C LEU A 165 13.13 -8.83 -5.27
N SER A 166 12.01 -9.51 -5.62
CA SER A 166 11.71 -9.84 -7.01
C SER A 166 10.47 -9.12 -7.52
N PHE A 167 10.64 -8.47 -8.68
CA PHE A 167 9.64 -7.64 -9.37
C PHE A 167 9.50 -8.04 -10.83
N ILE A 168 9.67 -9.33 -11.14
CA ILE A 168 9.62 -9.86 -12.51
C ILE A 168 8.20 -10.28 -12.90
N ALA A 169 7.97 -10.35 -14.20
CA ALA A 169 6.74 -10.91 -14.75
C ALA A 169 6.69 -12.44 -14.55
N PRO A 170 5.49 -13.04 -14.50
CA PRO A 170 5.33 -14.46 -14.17
C PRO A 170 6.02 -15.42 -15.16
N GLU A 171 6.18 -15.02 -16.42
CA GLU A 171 6.88 -15.78 -17.46
C GLU A 171 8.39 -15.94 -17.22
N HIS A 172 8.95 -15.23 -16.26
CA HIS A 172 10.36 -15.31 -15.84
C HIS A 172 10.54 -15.92 -14.45
N GLY A 173 9.53 -16.66 -13.99
CA GLY A 173 9.52 -17.22 -12.63
C GLY A 173 10.68 -18.18 -12.35
N GLU A 174 11.24 -18.82 -13.37
CA GLU A 174 12.43 -19.67 -13.28
C GLU A 174 13.65 -18.97 -12.65
N ILE A 175 13.71 -17.64 -12.74
CA ILE A 175 14.76 -16.83 -12.10
C ILE A 175 14.61 -16.89 -10.57
N GLU A 176 13.40 -16.83 -10.06
CA GLU A 176 13.12 -16.93 -8.62
C GLU A 176 13.45 -18.33 -8.11
N ASP A 177 13.11 -19.36 -8.89
CA ASP A 177 13.39 -20.75 -8.54
C ASP A 177 14.89 -21.01 -8.52
N ALA A 178 15.65 -20.48 -9.50
CA ALA A 178 17.11 -20.60 -9.56
C ALA A 178 17.81 -19.90 -8.38
N LEU A 179 17.36 -18.69 -8.01
CA LEU A 179 17.87 -17.98 -6.83
C LEU A 179 17.59 -18.78 -5.55
N GLY A 180 16.38 -19.29 -5.40
CA GLY A 180 16.00 -20.13 -4.27
C GLY A 180 16.85 -21.40 -4.17
N ALA A 181 17.08 -22.10 -5.28
CA ALA A 181 17.94 -23.28 -5.35
C ALA A 181 19.42 -22.94 -5.00
N ALA A 182 19.84 -21.71 -5.22
CA ALA A 182 21.17 -21.21 -4.82
C ALA A 182 21.25 -20.74 -3.34
N GLY A 183 20.18 -20.92 -2.56
CA GLY A 183 20.11 -20.52 -1.14
C GLY A 183 19.81 -19.05 -0.91
N VAL A 184 19.30 -18.32 -1.91
CA VAL A 184 18.85 -16.92 -1.76
C VAL A 184 17.39 -16.89 -1.31
N LYS A 185 17.09 -16.17 -0.23
CA LYS A 185 15.71 -15.94 0.21
C LYS A 185 15.06 -14.87 -0.66
N VAL A 186 13.99 -15.23 -1.37
CA VAL A 186 13.33 -14.35 -2.35
C VAL A 186 11.99 -13.87 -1.81
N PHE A 187 11.82 -12.56 -1.76
CA PHE A 187 10.55 -11.89 -1.45
C PHE A 187 9.98 -11.29 -2.73
N SER A 188 8.86 -11.81 -3.19
CA SER A 188 8.41 -11.60 -4.56
C SER A 188 6.99 -11.07 -4.64
N ILE A 189 6.76 -10.14 -5.58
CA ILE A 189 5.42 -9.71 -5.99
C ILE A 189 4.95 -10.39 -7.29
N SER A 190 5.81 -11.22 -7.92
CA SER A 190 5.43 -11.95 -9.14
C SER A 190 4.25 -12.90 -8.90
N PRO A 191 3.30 -13.02 -9.84
CA PRO A 191 2.25 -14.03 -9.78
C PRO A 191 2.77 -15.48 -9.89
N HIS A 192 4.02 -15.69 -10.34
CA HIS A 192 4.63 -17.03 -10.41
C HIS A 192 4.56 -17.74 -9.04
N ALA A 193 4.11 -18.96 -9.02
CA ALA A 193 3.97 -19.82 -7.84
C ALA A 193 3.28 -19.17 -6.61
N ARG A 194 2.50 -18.08 -6.82
CA ARG A 194 1.83 -17.33 -5.74
C ARG A 194 0.76 -18.17 -5.02
N PHE A 195 0.10 -19.08 -5.73
CA PHE A 195 -0.93 -19.96 -5.18
C PHE A 195 -0.42 -21.33 -4.78
N ASP A 196 0.88 -21.60 -4.95
CA ASP A 196 1.49 -22.81 -4.42
C ASP A 196 1.40 -22.78 -2.88
N PRO A 197 0.78 -23.81 -2.25
CA PRO A 197 0.70 -23.90 -0.79
C PRO A 197 2.06 -23.92 -0.08
N ALA A 198 3.10 -24.36 -0.80
CA ALA A 198 4.46 -24.37 -0.28
C ALA A 198 5.04 -22.97 -0.05
N ASN A 199 4.58 -21.96 -0.80
CA ASN A 199 5.08 -20.61 -0.70
C ASN A 199 4.20 -19.77 0.22
N PRO A 200 4.71 -19.19 1.32
CA PRO A 200 3.96 -18.26 2.15
C PRO A 200 3.42 -17.07 1.33
N LEU A 201 2.12 -16.80 1.39
CA LEU A 201 1.51 -15.57 0.89
C LEU A 201 1.32 -14.63 2.07
N SER A 202 2.05 -13.51 2.11
CA SER A 202 2.14 -12.69 3.30
C SER A 202 1.90 -11.20 3.05
N VAL A 203 1.09 -10.63 3.92
CA VAL A 203 0.99 -9.19 4.24
C VAL A 203 1.19 -9.10 5.75
N PRO A 204 2.36 -8.71 6.26
CA PRO A 204 2.70 -8.84 7.68
C PRO A 204 1.68 -8.24 8.64
N GLU A 205 0.97 -7.18 8.24
CA GLU A 205 -0.09 -6.59 9.06
C GLU A 205 -1.40 -7.38 9.03
N ALA A 206 -1.65 -8.19 7.99
CA ALA A 206 -2.89 -8.94 7.86
C ALA A 206 -2.78 -10.39 8.36
N ASN A 207 -1.64 -11.05 8.11
CA ASN A 207 -1.40 -12.44 8.48
C ASN A 207 0.05 -12.68 8.97
N PRO A 208 0.49 -12.03 10.06
CA PRO A 208 1.87 -12.11 10.58
C PRO A 208 2.29 -13.54 10.96
N GLU A 209 1.34 -14.38 11.34
CA GLU A 209 1.55 -15.79 11.70
C GLU A 209 2.17 -16.60 10.56
N THR A 210 1.84 -16.29 9.30
CA THR A 210 2.36 -17.00 8.13
C THR A 210 3.90 -16.96 8.05
N LEU A 211 4.51 -15.80 8.34
CA LEU A 211 5.98 -15.68 8.40
C LEU A 211 6.55 -16.22 9.71
N ARG A 212 5.85 -16.10 10.83
CA ARG A 212 6.27 -16.71 12.10
C ARG A 212 6.38 -18.21 11.99
N GLU A 213 5.38 -18.87 11.39
CA GLU A 213 5.40 -20.31 11.13
C GLU A 213 6.50 -20.72 10.18
N ALA A 214 6.69 -19.98 9.06
CA ALA A 214 7.74 -20.26 8.11
C ALA A 214 9.14 -20.18 8.72
N VAL A 215 9.39 -19.18 9.57
CA VAL A 215 10.66 -19.03 10.30
C VAL A 215 10.82 -20.11 11.36
N SER A 216 9.79 -20.46 12.11
CA SER A 216 9.84 -21.53 13.12
C SER A 216 10.16 -22.88 12.50
N LEU A 217 9.58 -23.21 11.34
CA LEU A 217 9.85 -24.45 10.62
C LEU A 217 11.30 -24.52 10.13
N SER A 218 11.89 -23.39 9.68
CA SER A 218 13.30 -23.36 9.26
C SER A 218 14.26 -23.67 10.40
N PHE A 219 13.96 -23.21 11.61
CA PHE A 219 14.76 -23.55 12.81
C PHE A 219 14.62 -25.02 13.23
N ALA A 220 13.40 -25.58 13.13
CA ALA A 220 13.14 -26.96 13.57
C ALA A 220 13.81 -28.00 12.65
N ASN A 221 13.82 -27.79 11.36
CA ASN A 221 14.30 -28.79 10.38
C ASN A 221 15.80 -28.72 10.12
N LYS A 222 16.55 -27.73 10.67
CA LYS A 222 17.97 -27.47 10.38
C LYS A 222 18.30 -27.40 8.87
N GLU A 223 17.30 -27.40 8.02
CA GLU A 223 17.46 -27.15 6.61
C GLU A 223 17.53 -25.64 6.44
N GLU A 224 18.68 -25.13 6.02
CA GLU A 224 18.82 -23.77 5.59
C GLU A 224 17.79 -23.54 4.47
N ASP A 225 16.67 -22.89 4.84
CA ASP A 225 15.66 -22.34 3.94
C ASP A 225 14.92 -23.30 2.99
N ALA A 226 14.30 -24.34 3.51
CA ALA A 226 13.47 -25.28 2.71
C ALA A 226 12.36 -24.61 1.86
N LYS A 227 12.04 -23.32 2.11
CA LYS A 227 11.10 -22.50 1.33
C LYS A 227 11.71 -21.15 1.06
N SER A 228 12.44 -21.05 -0.04
CA SER A 228 13.17 -19.85 -0.42
C SER A 228 12.27 -18.70 -0.90
N LEU A 229 11.03 -18.97 -1.34
CA LEU A 229 10.10 -17.99 -1.85
C LEU A 229 9.05 -17.57 -0.82
N VAL A 230 8.93 -16.25 -0.61
CA VAL A 230 7.80 -15.60 0.09
C VAL A 230 7.08 -14.69 -0.91
N LYS A 231 5.78 -14.85 -1.02
CA LYS A 231 4.96 -14.12 -1.99
C LYS A 231 4.16 -13.01 -1.32
N SER A 232 4.15 -11.82 -1.96
CA SER A 232 3.18 -10.78 -1.69
C SER A 232 2.01 -10.91 -2.65
N PRO A 233 0.78 -10.52 -2.25
CA PRO A 233 -0.39 -10.56 -3.12
C PRO A 233 -0.36 -9.44 -4.17
N ASN A 234 -1.43 -9.37 -4.97
CA ASN A 234 -1.67 -8.26 -5.89
C ASN A 234 -1.67 -6.91 -5.16
N CYS A 235 -1.26 -5.86 -5.86
CA CYS A 235 -1.10 -4.52 -5.29
C CYS A 235 -2.36 -3.97 -4.61
N VAL A 236 -3.55 -4.27 -5.14
CA VAL A 236 -4.81 -3.91 -4.49
C VAL A 236 -5.00 -4.75 -3.22
N THR A 237 -4.78 -6.06 -3.33
CA THR A 237 -4.98 -7.00 -2.21
C THR A 237 -4.09 -6.65 -1.02
N CYS A 238 -2.85 -6.18 -1.25
CA CYS A 238 -1.96 -5.72 -0.18
C CYS A 238 -2.60 -4.66 0.72
N GLY A 239 -3.25 -3.66 0.13
CA GLY A 239 -3.88 -2.59 0.91
C GLY A 239 -5.26 -2.96 1.45
N VAL A 240 -6.09 -3.63 0.64
CA VAL A 240 -7.44 -4.06 1.04
C VAL A 240 -7.37 -5.05 2.21
N ALA A 241 -6.42 -5.99 2.21
CA ALA A 241 -6.25 -6.93 3.30
C ALA A 241 -5.95 -6.25 4.65
N VAL A 242 -5.18 -5.15 4.65
CA VAL A 242 -4.91 -4.35 5.85
C VAL A 242 -6.20 -3.72 6.39
N ALA A 243 -7.01 -3.10 5.52
CA ALA A 243 -8.28 -2.52 5.93
C ALA A 243 -9.28 -3.58 6.43
N LEU A 244 -9.39 -4.70 5.73
CA LEU A 244 -10.28 -5.79 6.12
C LEU A 244 -9.85 -6.42 7.45
N LYS A 245 -8.54 -6.59 7.69
CA LYS A 245 -8.03 -7.14 8.93
C LYS A 245 -8.32 -6.26 10.13
N ALA A 246 -8.24 -4.94 9.97
CA ALA A 246 -8.62 -3.99 11.02
C ALA A 246 -10.09 -4.16 11.46
N LEU A 247 -10.97 -4.52 10.53
CA LEU A 247 -12.38 -4.79 10.82
C LEU A 247 -12.60 -6.22 11.35
N ASP A 248 -11.87 -7.20 10.80
CA ASP A 248 -11.96 -8.62 11.19
C ASP A 248 -11.56 -8.85 12.65
N ASP A 249 -10.59 -8.07 13.15
CA ASP A 249 -10.08 -8.15 14.52
C ASP A 249 -11.06 -7.61 15.57
N VAL A 250 -12.13 -6.93 15.17
CA VAL A 250 -13.15 -6.44 16.10
C VAL A 250 -14.11 -7.55 16.48
N LYS A 251 -13.86 -8.18 17.62
CA LYS A 251 -14.55 -9.40 18.09
C LYS A 251 -16.07 -9.30 18.10
N LYS A 252 -16.63 -8.14 18.44
CA LYS A 252 -18.09 -7.93 18.52
C LYS A 252 -18.82 -8.05 17.18
N TRP A 253 -18.09 -7.94 16.04
CA TRP A 253 -18.66 -8.12 14.71
C TRP A 253 -18.54 -9.56 14.19
N GLY A 254 -17.87 -10.45 14.91
CA GLY A 254 -17.72 -11.87 14.59
C GLY A 254 -16.78 -12.17 13.42
N GLY A 255 -16.13 -11.15 12.88
CA GLY A 255 -15.22 -11.23 11.72
C GLY A 255 -15.89 -10.94 10.38
N VAL A 256 -15.08 -10.71 9.37
CA VAL A 256 -15.51 -10.43 7.99
C VAL A 256 -16.02 -11.72 7.32
N ARG A 257 -17.22 -11.67 6.73
CA ARG A 257 -17.83 -12.79 6.01
C ARG A 257 -17.80 -12.62 4.50
N ASP A 258 -18.40 -11.54 4.01
CA ASP A 258 -18.53 -11.28 2.58
C ASP A 258 -17.85 -9.95 2.22
N VAL A 259 -17.17 -9.94 1.11
CA VAL A 259 -16.47 -8.75 0.60
C VAL A 259 -16.83 -8.53 -0.87
N ALA A 260 -17.24 -7.32 -1.22
CA ALA A 260 -17.33 -6.88 -2.60
C ALA A 260 -16.36 -5.70 -2.79
N ILE A 261 -15.52 -5.78 -3.81
CA ILE A 261 -14.59 -4.70 -4.15
C ILE A 261 -14.75 -4.28 -5.60
N THR A 262 -14.66 -2.98 -5.85
CA THR A 262 -14.53 -2.40 -7.17
C THR A 262 -13.25 -1.58 -7.22
N THR A 263 -12.33 -1.95 -8.13
CA THR A 263 -10.99 -1.38 -8.17
C THR A 263 -10.79 -0.50 -9.39
N PHE A 264 -10.32 0.72 -9.19
CA PHE A 264 -9.91 1.68 -10.22
C PHE A 264 -8.39 1.77 -10.20
N GLN A 265 -7.76 1.07 -11.16
CA GLN A 265 -6.32 0.82 -11.13
C GLN A 265 -5.56 1.80 -12.02
N SER A 266 -4.54 2.42 -11.45
CA SER A 266 -3.63 3.35 -12.14
C SER A 266 -2.75 2.65 -13.19
N LEU A 267 -2.20 3.42 -14.13
CA LEU A 267 -1.36 2.94 -15.24
C LEU A 267 -0.08 2.25 -14.75
N SER A 268 0.55 2.78 -13.70
CA SER A 268 1.76 2.18 -13.10
C SER A 268 1.56 0.77 -12.54
N GLY A 269 0.31 0.30 -12.37
CA GLY A 269 0.02 -1.07 -11.97
C GLY A 269 0.48 -2.14 -12.96
N ARG A 270 0.83 -1.74 -14.21
CA ARG A 270 1.47 -2.59 -15.24
C ARG A 270 2.98 -2.36 -15.34
N GLY A 271 3.56 -1.56 -14.45
CA GLY A 271 4.97 -1.21 -14.51
C GLY A 271 5.35 -0.49 -15.81
N ASP A 272 6.41 -0.97 -16.47
CA ASP A 272 6.83 -0.45 -17.78
C ASP A 272 5.98 -0.94 -18.96
N ALA A 273 5.03 -1.87 -18.74
CA ALA A 273 4.12 -2.33 -19.78
C ALA A 273 3.10 -1.23 -20.07
N LYS A 274 3.21 -0.64 -21.24
CA LYS A 274 2.42 0.53 -21.65
C LYS A 274 1.03 0.11 -22.10
N TYR A 275 0.00 0.74 -21.53
CA TYR A 275 -1.34 0.64 -22.11
C TYR A 275 -1.41 1.46 -23.39
N PRO A 276 -2.15 0.99 -24.44
CA PRO A 276 -2.49 1.83 -25.56
C PRO A 276 -3.20 3.08 -25.06
N ARG A 277 -2.61 4.24 -25.35
CA ARG A 277 -3.11 5.54 -24.86
C ARG A 277 -4.57 5.78 -25.25
N GLU A 278 -4.95 5.43 -26.45
CA GLU A 278 -6.29 5.56 -27.02
C GLU A 278 -7.37 4.71 -26.33
N LEU A 279 -6.98 3.65 -25.63
CA LEU A 279 -7.93 2.81 -24.89
C LEU A 279 -8.24 3.35 -23.49
N VAL A 280 -7.30 4.08 -22.90
CA VAL A 280 -7.37 4.47 -21.49
C VAL A 280 -7.64 5.95 -21.30
N MET A 281 -7.04 6.83 -22.14
CA MET A 281 -7.21 8.27 -21.98
C MET A 281 -8.64 8.69 -22.25
N GLY A 282 -9.24 9.43 -21.31
CA GLY A 282 -10.64 9.83 -21.37
C GLY A 282 -11.65 8.68 -21.16
N ASN A 283 -11.19 7.53 -20.65
CA ASN A 283 -11.99 6.33 -20.53
C ASN A 283 -11.80 5.62 -19.17
N VAL A 284 -12.74 4.71 -18.84
CA VAL A 284 -12.61 3.70 -17.79
C VAL A 284 -12.61 2.34 -18.46
N TYR A 285 -11.45 1.65 -18.46
CA TYR A 285 -11.27 0.41 -19.21
C TYR A 285 -11.49 -0.82 -18.33
N PRO A 286 -12.51 -1.69 -18.60
CA PRO A 286 -12.76 -2.89 -17.82
C PRO A 286 -11.63 -3.93 -17.97
N LEU A 287 -11.13 -4.42 -16.84
CA LEU A 287 -10.11 -5.48 -16.78
C LEU A 287 -10.79 -6.84 -16.66
N LYS A 288 -11.32 -7.35 -17.77
CA LYS A 288 -12.02 -8.63 -17.85
C LYS A 288 -11.47 -9.49 -19.00
N GLY A 289 -11.60 -10.81 -18.85
CA GLY A 289 -11.30 -11.78 -19.90
C GLY A 289 -9.85 -12.25 -19.90
N THR A 290 -9.35 -12.62 -21.08
CA THR A 290 -8.06 -13.34 -21.25
C THR A 290 -6.83 -12.47 -21.04
N VAL A 291 -6.95 -11.14 -21.16
CA VAL A 291 -5.80 -10.22 -21.11
C VAL A 291 -5.36 -9.91 -19.68
N GLU A 292 -6.30 -9.75 -18.76
CA GLU A 292 -6.01 -9.52 -17.34
C GLU A 292 -7.00 -10.26 -16.43
N ARG A 293 -6.48 -11.22 -15.66
CA ARG A 293 -7.26 -12.00 -14.67
C ARG A 293 -7.19 -11.40 -13.28
N THR A 294 -7.06 -10.09 -13.20
CA THR A 294 -6.80 -9.35 -11.94
C THR A 294 -7.85 -9.65 -10.87
N GLY A 295 -9.14 -9.66 -11.24
CA GLY A 295 -10.21 -9.96 -10.30
C GLY A 295 -10.16 -11.37 -9.71
N GLU A 296 -9.76 -12.36 -10.52
CA GLU A 296 -9.62 -13.75 -10.05
C GLU A 296 -8.45 -13.89 -9.07
N TYR A 297 -7.32 -13.24 -9.37
CA TYR A 297 -6.18 -13.21 -8.45
C TYR A 297 -6.58 -12.59 -7.11
N GLN A 298 -7.17 -11.42 -7.12
CA GLN A 298 -7.58 -10.71 -5.90
C GLN A 298 -8.55 -11.53 -5.06
N LYS A 299 -9.53 -12.21 -5.71
CA LYS A 299 -10.47 -13.11 -5.02
C LYS A 299 -9.76 -14.27 -4.32
N GLY A 300 -8.84 -14.95 -5.02
CA GLY A 300 -8.09 -16.08 -4.48
C GLY A 300 -7.14 -15.67 -3.37
N GLU A 301 -6.46 -14.54 -3.54
CA GLU A 301 -5.53 -13.98 -2.57
C GLU A 301 -6.22 -13.57 -1.26
N LEU A 302 -7.35 -12.83 -1.33
CA LEU A 302 -8.11 -12.45 -0.14
C LEU A 302 -8.56 -13.67 0.66
N LYS A 303 -9.05 -14.71 -0.01
CA LYS A 303 -9.44 -15.95 0.68
C LYS A 303 -8.26 -16.68 1.32
N ARG A 304 -7.06 -16.57 0.73
CA ARG A 304 -5.86 -17.19 1.28
C ARG A 304 -5.28 -16.39 2.46
N LEU A 305 -5.31 -15.05 2.39
CA LEU A 305 -4.85 -14.17 3.47
C LEU A 305 -5.80 -14.16 4.67
N MET A 306 -7.09 -14.30 4.39
CA MET A 306 -8.17 -14.23 5.38
C MET A 306 -9.13 -15.42 5.19
N PRO A 307 -8.76 -16.61 5.69
CA PRO A 307 -9.56 -17.84 5.49
C PRO A 307 -10.99 -17.77 6.03
N GLY A 308 -11.24 -16.81 6.92
CA GLY A 308 -12.59 -16.53 7.45
C GLY A 308 -13.54 -15.88 6.46
N VAL A 309 -13.04 -15.30 5.36
CA VAL A 309 -13.88 -14.66 4.33
C VAL A 309 -14.49 -15.73 3.41
N GLU A 310 -15.81 -15.79 3.37
CA GLU A 310 -16.55 -16.82 2.64
C GLU A 310 -16.76 -16.44 1.17
N ARG A 311 -17.26 -15.22 0.91
CA ARG A 311 -17.61 -14.77 -0.43
C ARG A 311 -16.85 -13.49 -0.79
N VAL A 312 -16.28 -13.48 -1.99
CA VAL A 312 -15.58 -12.32 -2.54
C VAL A 312 -16.07 -12.04 -3.94
N SER A 313 -16.51 -10.81 -4.20
CA SER A 313 -16.85 -10.28 -5.52
C SER A 313 -15.85 -9.19 -5.91
N VAL A 314 -15.40 -9.19 -7.16
CA VAL A 314 -14.39 -8.24 -7.64
C VAL A 314 -14.80 -7.67 -9.01
N GLY A 315 -14.91 -6.33 -9.07
CA GLY A 315 -14.88 -5.54 -10.31
C GLY A 315 -13.51 -4.87 -10.46
N ALA A 316 -12.93 -4.87 -11.66
CA ALA A 316 -11.63 -4.27 -11.89
C ALA A 316 -11.63 -3.42 -13.16
N TYR A 317 -11.09 -2.21 -13.05
CA TYR A 317 -11.06 -1.21 -14.11
C TYR A 317 -9.70 -0.50 -14.16
N ARG A 318 -9.23 -0.14 -15.36
CA ARG A 318 -8.07 0.74 -15.55
C ARG A 318 -8.54 2.16 -15.77
N VAL A 319 -7.87 3.11 -15.12
CA VAL A 319 -8.14 4.54 -15.20
C VAL A 319 -6.88 5.33 -15.57
N PRO A 320 -7.00 6.50 -16.24
CA PRO A 320 -5.87 7.32 -16.66
C PRO A 320 -5.28 8.13 -15.49
N VAL A 321 -4.81 7.42 -14.48
CA VAL A 321 -4.11 7.95 -13.30
C VAL A 321 -2.73 7.29 -13.26
N GLN A 322 -1.68 8.05 -13.05
CA GLN A 322 -0.31 7.51 -13.04
C GLN A 322 -0.12 6.49 -11.92
N LYS A 323 -0.40 6.87 -10.67
CA LYS A 323 -0.11 6.10 -9.45
C LYS A 323 -1.25 6.20 -8.45
N GLY A 324 -1.38 5.19 -7.60
CA GLY A 324 -2.45 5.06 -6.62
C GLY A 324 -3.69 4.37 -7.20
N HIS A 325 -4.10 3.28 -6.55
CA HIS A 325 -5.36 2.59 -6.85
C HIS A 325 -6.44 3.09 -5.90
N LEU A 326 -7.61 3.39 -6.44
CA LEU A 326 -8.82 3.61 -5.64
C LEU A 326 -9.64 2.32 -5.62
N VAL A 327 -10.13 1.95 -4.45
CA VAL A 327 -10.97 0.76 -4.26
C VAL A 327 -12.22 1.13 -3.47
N ASP A 328 -13.39 0.85 -4.01
CA ASP A 328 -14.65 0.79 -3.26
C ASP A 328 -14.74 -0.59 -2.61
N VAL A 329 -14.90 -0.63 -1.29
CA VAL A 329 -14.93 -1.86 -0.49
C VAL A 329 -16.24 -1.93 0.28
N ARG A 330 -16.92 -3.08 0.18
CA ARG A 330 -18.15 -3.35 0.88
C ARG A 330 -18.02 -4.63 1.68
N VAL A 331 -18.43 -4.61 2.95
CA VAL A 331 -18.18 -5.69 3.90
C VAL A 331 -19.47 -6.08 4.60
N ARG A 332 -19.66 -7.40 4.74
CA ARG A 332 -20.65 -7.99 5.62
C ARG A 332 -19.97 -8.82 6.70
N PHE A 333 -20.40 -8.66 7.94
CA PHE A 333 -19.86 -9.38 9.08
C PHE A 333 -20.61 -10.70 9.35
N LYS A 334 -19.95 -11.64 10.06
CA LYS A 334 -20.51 -12.96 10.39
C LYS A 334 -21.60 -12.91 11.44
N GLY A 335 -21.54 -11.96 12.36
CA GLY A 335 -22.49 -11.81 13.47
C GLY A 335 -23.92 -11.42 13.05
N ARG A 336 -24.19 -11.32 11.75
CA ARG A 336 -25.50 -10.93 11.23
C ARG A 336 -26.12 -12.04 10.37
N SER A 337 -27.43 -12.27 10.57
CA SER A 337 -28.19 -13.21 9.75
C SER A 337 -28.16 -12.77 8.27
N ALA A 338 -28.16 -13.74 7.35
CA ALA A 338 -28.24 -13.45 5.93
C ALA A 338 -29.49 -12.59 5.66
N TRP A 339 -29.31 -11.55 4.82
CA TRP A 339 -30.44 -10.83 4.25
C TRP A 339 -31.36 -11.84 3.58
N VAL A 340 -32.57 -11.97 4.11
CA VAL A 340 -33.64 -12.68 3.44
C VAL A 340 -34.42 -11.61 2.69
N PRO A 341 -34.56 -11.69 1.36
CA PRO A 341 -35.47 -10.81 0.64
C PRO A 341 -36.81 -10.85 1.33
N ARG A 342 -37.37 -9.70 1.65
CA ARG A 342 -38.80 -9.68 1.99
C ARG A 342 -39.50 -10.04 0.70
N ASP A 343 -40.12 -11.20 0.65
CA ASP A 343 -41.10 -11.53 -0.37
C ASP A 343 -42.32 -10.61 -0.12
N ASP A 344 -42.32 -9.49 -0.81
CA ASP A 344 -43.35 -8.45 -0.67
C ASP A 344 -44.58 -8.73 -1.57
N ASP A 345 -44.78 -9.98 -1.95
CA ASP A 345 -45.91 -10.40 -2.76
C ASP A 345 -46.50 -11.74 -2.26
N SER A 346 -47.03 -11.76 -1.00
CA SER A 346 -48.06 -12.71 -0.66
C SER A 346 -49.02 -12.06 0.34
N GLN A 347 -50.00 -11.36 -0.20
CA GLN A 347 -51.33 -11.28 0.45
C GLN A 347 -51.90 -12.69 0.44
N ASP A 348 -51.74 -13.40 1.56
CA ASP A 348 -52.73 -14.38 1.97
C ASP A 348 -52.61 -14.57 3.49
N ASP A 349 -53.64 -14.08 4.11
CA ASP A 349 -54.01 -14.11 5.51
C ASP A 349 -54.34 -15.56 5.90
N VAL A 350 -53.48 -16.23 6.66
CA VAL A 350 -53.91 -17.37 7.49
C VAL A 350 -53.17 -17.30 8.83
N GLY A 351 -53.98 -16.98 9.85
CA GLY A 351 -53.55 -16.92 11.22
C GLY A 351 -52.90 -18.19 11.75
N GLY A 352 -51.74 -18.01 12.35
CA GLY A 352 -51.00 -19.01 13.09
C GLY A 352 -49.84 -18.36 13.81
N SER A 353 -50.08 -17.82 14.99
CA SER A 353 -49.05 -17.32 15.88
C SER A 353 -48.15 -18.47 16.34
N LEU A 354 -47.05 -18.71 15.65
CA LEU A 354 -45.90 -19.40 16.22
C LEU A 354 -45.02 -18.33 16.87
N GLU A 355 -45.21 -18.17 18.19
CA GLU A 355 -44.27 -17.46 19.03
C GLU A 355 -42.91 -18.12 18.89
N ARG A 356 -42.00 -17.49 18.14
CA ARG A 356 -40.56 -17.81 18.21
C ARG A 356 -40.08 -17.42 19.61
N PRO A 357 -39.27 -18.26 20.28
CA PRO A 357 -38.66 -17.89 21.56
C PRO A 357 -37.90 -16.57 21.36
N ARG A 358 -38.20 -15.57 22.17
CA ARG A 358 -37.35 -14.40 22.37
C ARG A 358 -36.08 -14.88 23.04
N GLU A 359 -35.13 -15.39 22.22
CA GLU A 359 -33.77 -15.49 22.68
C GLU A 359 -33.24 -14.05 22.83
N GLU A 360 -32.56 -13.80 23.94
CA GLU A 360 -32.01 -12.54 24.36
C GLU A 360 -31.35 -11.81 23.15
N GLU A 361 -32.00 -10.76 22.66
CA GLU A 361 -31.44 -9.80 21.71
C GLU A 361 -30.26 -9.07 22.39
N GLY A 362 -29.16 -9.79 22.55
CA GLY A 362 -27.89 -9.24 23.01
C GLY A 362 -27.25 -8.42 21.91
N GLU A 363 -26.38 -7.51 22.29
CA GLU A 363 -25.58 -6.52 21.54
C GLU A 363 -24.98 -6.98 20.17
N ARG A 364 -25.18 -8.24 19.77
CA ARG A 364 -24.61 -8.87 18.55
C ARG A 364 -25.32 -8.50 17.24
N GLU A 365 -26.48 -7.88 17.26
CA GLU A 365 -27.27 -7.61 16.04
C GLU A 365 -27.22 -6.17 15.52
N ARG A 366 -26.62 -5.24 16.25
CA ARG A 366 -26.57 -3.83 15.83
C ARG A 366 -25.51 -3.61 14.74
N LYS A 367 -25.89 -2.89 13.66
CA LYS A 367 -24.92 -2.38 12.68
C LYS A 367 -23.82 -1.59 13.37
N PRO A 368 -22.55 -1.68 12.90
CA PRO A 368 -21.51 -0.80 13.37
C PRO A 368 -21.87 0.64 13.05
N THR A 369 -21.48 1.59 13.90
CA THR A 369 -21.54 3.01 13.57
C THR A 369 -20.30 3.43 12.78
N ALA A 370 -20.39 4.52 12.01
CA ALA A 370 -19.22 5.07 11.31
C ALA A 370 -18.07 5.43 12.27
N ALA A 371 -18.38 5.88 13.50
CA ALA A 371 -17.40 6.15 14.55
C ALA A 371 -16.67 4.89 15.02
N GLU A 372 -17.36 3.76 15.16
CA GLU A 372 -16.74 2.47 15.54
C GLU A 372 -15.86 1.92 14.42
N ILE A 373 -16.27 2.04 13.17
CA ILE A 373 -15.46 1.68 11.99
C ILE A 373 -14.20 2.54 11.94
N LYS A 374 -14.35 3.87 12.09
CA LYS A 374 -13.22 4.80 12.16
C LYS A 374 -12.24 4.42 13.27
N ALA A 375 -12.74 4.18 14.47
CA ALA A 375 -11.91 3.80 15.61
C ALA A 375 -11.15 2.48 15.38
N ALA A 376 -11.77 1.49 14.72
CA ALA A 376 -11.10 0.25 14.34
C ALA A 376 -9.93 0.49 13.39
N PHE A 377 -10.09 1.36 12.39
CA PHE A 377 -9.01 1.73 11.48
C PHE A 377 -7.90 2.51 12.18
N GLU A 378 -8.22 3.50 13.00
CA GLU A 378 -7.24 4.37 13.67
C GLU A 378 -6.43 3.63 14.75
N SER A 379 -7.00 2.61 15.38
CA SER A 379 -6.34 1.81 16.42
C SER A 379 -5.52 0.63 15.87
N PHE A 380 -5.60 0.35 14.57
CA PHE A 380 -4.99 -0.83 13.97
C PHE A 380 -3.47 -0.69 13.84
N ASP A 381 -2.71 -1.42 14.65
CA ASP A 381 -1.24 -1.50 14.62
C ASP A 381 -0.76 -2.91 15.02
N PRO A 382 -0.91 -3.89 14.13
CA PRO A 382 -0.62 -5.30 14.42
C PRO A 382 0.88 -5.61 14.55
N LEU A 383 1.74 -4.70 14.07
CA LEU A 383 3.20 -4.83 14.12
C LEU A 383 3.83 -3.83 15.11
N ARG A 384 3.07 -3.40 16.13
CA ARG A 384 3.51 -2.41 17.13
C ARG A 384 4.89 -2.72 17.72
N ASP A 385 5.13 -3.98 18.05
CA ASP A 385 6.34 -4.43 18.73
C ASP A 385 7.50 -4.78 17.77
N ALA A 386 7.29 -4.63 16.46
CA ALA A 386 8.29 -4.90 15.43
C ALA A 386 8.86 -3.58 14.88
N PRO A 387 10.12 -3.23 15.18
CA PRO A 387 10.76 -2.01 14.70
C PRO A 387 11.25 -2.19 13.25
N LEU A 388 10.31 -2.27 12.31
CA LEU A 388 10.61 -2.44 10.89
C LEU A 388 10.78 -1.09 10.22
N PRO A 389 11.90 -0.83 9.52
CA PRO A 389 12.19 0.48 8.91
C PRO A 389 11.14 0.96 7.91
N SER A 390 10.58 0.05 7.11
CA SER A 390 9.55 0.38 6.11
C SER A 390 8.12 0.35 6.66
N LYS A 391 7.94 -0.01 7.94
CA LYS A 391 6.61 -0.01 8.56
C LYS A 391 6.13 1.44 8.69
N PRO A 392 4.93 1.78 8.22
CA PRO A 392 4.36 3.10 8.43
C PRO A 392 4.05 3.31 9.93
N ALA A 393 4.16 4.53 10.41
CA ALA A 393 3.77 4.87 11.78
C ALA A 393 2.28 4.57 12.03
N ARG A 394 1.47 4.72 10.98
CA ARG A 394 0.06 4.29 10.94
C ARG A 394 -0.17 3.50 9.67
N ALA A 395 -0.58 2.24 9.79
CA ALA A 395 -0.90 1.41 8.64
C ALA A 395 -2.11 1.95 7.86
N ILE A 396 -3.06 2.57 8.57
CA ILE A 396 -4.30 3.12 8.02
C ILE A 396 -4.41 4.60 8.42
N PHE A 397 -4.49 5.47 7.43
CA PHE A 397 -4.83 6.87 7.60
C PHE A 397 -6.32 7.06 7.28
N VAL A 398 -7.11 7.49 8.24
CA VAL A 398 -8.52 7.82 8.00
C VAL A 398 -8.62 9.28 7.62
N LYS A 399 -9.09 9.52 6.39
CA LYS A 399 -9.20 10.89 5.86
C LYS A 399 -10.23 11.68 6.67
N PRO A 400 -9.91 12.89 7.17
CA PRO A 400 -10.88 13.75 7.83
C PRO A 400 -12.00 14.15 6.87
N LEU A 401 -13.10 14.67 7.40
CA LEU A 401 -14.20 15.21 6.60
C LEU A 401 -13.65 16.24 5.60
N ASP A 402 -14.05 16.10 4.33
CA ASP A 402 -13.79 17.15 3.35
C ASP A 402 -14.60 18.40 3.74
N GLU A 403 -14.02 19.58 3.56
CA GLU A 403 -14.80 20.80 3.53
C GLU A 403 -15.85 20.68 2.42
N PRO A 404 -17.08 21.20 2.63
CA PRO A 404 -18.09 21.13 1.61
C PRO A 404 -17.54 21.75 0.32
N PHE A 405 -17.69 21.05 -0.81
CA PHE A 405 -17.31 21.56 -2.12
C PHE A 405 -18.12 22.85 -2.37
N VAL A 406 -17.51 23.99 -2.09
CA VAL A 406 -18.05 25.28 -2.49
C VAL A 406 -17.69 25.46 -3.95
N SER A 407 -18.67 25.28 -4.84
CA SER A 407 -18.52 25.68 -6.23
C SER A 407 -18.11 27.15 -6.26
N SER A 408 -16.98 27.46 -6.90
CA SER A 408 -16.56 28.85 -7.14
C SER A 408 -17.51 29.60 -8.12
N ALA A 409 -18.44 28.89 -8.76
CA ALA A 409 -19.57 29.49 -9.44
C ALA A 409 -20.59 29.92 -8.40
N GLY A 410 -20.67 31.24 -8.16
CA GLY A 410 -21.61 31.83 -7.24
C GLY A 410 -23.06 31.38 -7.50
N PRO A 411 -23.98 31.60 -6.53
CA PRO A 411 -25.36 31.10 -6.57
C PRO A 411 -26.21 31.53 -7.78
N ALA A 412 -25.68 32.40 -8.65
CA ALA A 412 -26.39 32.91 -9.82
C ALA A 412 -26.40 32.02 -11.06
N SER A 413 -25.59 30.93 -11.09
CA SER A 413 -25.48 30.08 -12.29
C SER A 413 -26.31 28.78 -12.24
N LEU A 414 -26.90 28.45 -11.11
CA LEU A 414 -27.81 27.33 -10.97
C LEU A 414 -29.22 27.89 -10.78
N GLY A 415 -30.11 27.62 -11.75
CA GLY A 415 -31.52 28.05 -11.68
C GLY A 415 -32.15 27.67 -10.33
N ALA A 416 -33.11 28.46 -9.89
CA ALA A 416 -33.75 28.44 -8.57
C ALA A 416 -34.40 27.10 -8.12
N SER A 417 -34.32 26.03 -8.90
CA SER A 417 -34.87 24.71 -8.58
C SER A 417 -33.85 23.70 -8.01
N ALA A 418 -32.55 24.00 -8.03
CA ALA A 418 -31.54 23.11 -7.44
C ALA A 418 -31.20 23.55 -6.00
N ARG A 419 -32.13 23.40 -5.07
CA ARG A 419 -31.76 23.33 -3.65
C ARG A 419 -31.08 21.98 -3.45
N LEU A 420 -29.78 21.92 -3.71
CA LEU A 420 -28.93 20.87 -3.17
C LEU A 420 -28.98 21.05 -1.63
N THR A 421 -29.82 20.25 -0.97
CA THR A 421 -29.64 20.04 0.47
C THR A 421 -28.18 19.65 0.67
N PRO A 422 -27.42 20.31 1.56
CA PRO A 422 -26.07 19.88 1.86
C PRO A 422 -26.14 18.40 2.21
N ALA A 423 -25.45 17.55 1.45
CA ALA A 423 -25.30 16.17 1.86
C ALA A 423 -24.70 16.17 3.28
N PRO A 424 -25.15 15.27 4.18
CA PRO A 424 -24.59 15.20 5.52
C PRO A 424 -23.06 15.07 5.38
N PRO A 425 -22.30 15.70 6.30
CA PRO A 425 -20.84 15.67 6.25
C PRO A 425 -20.38 14.21 6.22
N ARG A 426 -19.81 13.79 5.10
CA ARG A 426 -19.23 12.46 4.92
C ARG A 426 -17.75 12.52 5.29
N LEU A 427 -17.24 11.46 5.91
CA LEU A 427 -15.79 11.29 6.06
C LEU A 427 -15.13 11.45 4.70
N GLY A 428 -14.08 12.26 4.61
CA GLY A 428 -13.49 12.74 3.37
C GLY A 428 -13.21 11.65 2.36
N THR A 429 -13.32 11.98 1.09
CA THR A 429 -13.15 11.04 -0.02
C THR A 429 -11.67 10.86 -0.35
N PRO A 430 -11.09 9.66 -0.21
CA PRO A 430 -9.72 9.38 -0.63
C PRO A 430 -9.55 9.54 -2.15
N ARG A 431 -8.46 10.17 -2.56
CA ARG A 431 -8.13 10.41 -3.97
C ARG A 431 -6.70 9.97 -4.28
N PRO A 432 -6.44 9.17 -5.33
CA PRO A 432 -5.10 8.67 -5.63
C PRO A 432 -4.03 9.75 -5.73
N LYS A 433 -4.31 10.85 -6.40
CA LYS A 433 -3.35 11.96 -6.58
C LYS A 433 -2.92 12.60 -5.27
N ASP A 434 -3.86 12.74 -4.32
CA ASP A 434 -3.65 13.51 -3.09
C ASP A 434 -3.24 12.63 -1.90
N ASP A 435 -3.68 11.38 -1.89
CA ASP A 435 -3.70 10.54 -0.69
C ASP A 435 -2.88 9.25 -0.81
N CYS A 436 -2.21 8.98 -1.94
CA CYS A 436 -1.46 7.73 -2.08
C CYS A 436 -0.02 7.78 -1.52
N GLU A 437 0.47 8.94 -1.06
CA GLU A 437 1.86 9.10 -0.61
C GLU A 437 2.01 9.14 0.92
N PHE A 438 0.93 8.94 1.69
CA PHE A 438 1.05 8.90 3.15
C PHE A 438 2.08 7.87 3.61
N GLU A 439 2.95 8.27 4.54
CA GLU A 439 4.04 7.45 5.07
C GLU A 439 4.92 6.85 3.95
N ASN A 440 5.33 7.70 2.99
CA ASN A 440 6.08 7.29 1.79
C ASN A 440 5.34 6.24 0.93
N GLY A 441 4.01 6.29 0.93
CA GLY A 441 3.14 5.37 0.21
C GLY A 441 2.95 4.01 0.90
N MET A 442 3.41 3.85 2.13
CA MET A 442 3.27 2.60 2.89
C MET A 442 1.96 2.53 3.67
N ALA A 443 1.39 3.65 4.10
CA ALA A 443 0.05 3.69 4.67
C ALA A 443 -1.02 3.61 3.56
N ILE A 444 -2.17 3.02 3.89
CA ILE A 444 -3.38 3.15 3.07
C ILE A 444 -4.21 4.33 3.56
N CYS A 445 -4.91 5.00 2.65
CA CYS A 445 -5.85 6.06 3.02
C CYS A 445 -7.28 5.54 2.91
N VAL A 446 -8.06 5.63 3.98
CA VAL A 446 -9.45 5.17 4.06
C VAL A 446 -10.37 6.37 4.29
N GLY A 447 -11.54 6.35 3.68
CA GLY A 447 -12.57 7.36 3.91
C GLY A 447 -13.89 7.02 3.23
N ASN A 448 -14.79 7.97 3.13
CA ASN A 448 -16.15 7.77 2.61
C ASN A 448 -16.84 6.57 3.28
N ILE A 449 -16.73 6.48 4.63
CA ILE A 449 -17.31 5.41 5.41
C ILE A 449 -18.83 5.57 5.43
N ASP A 450 -19.53 4.55 4.96
CA ASP A 450 -20.99 4.50 4.88
C ASP A 450 -21.49 3.22 5.56
N VAL A 451 -22.37 3.36 6.54
CA VAL A 451 -23.00 2.26 7.29
C VAL A 451 -24.50 2.14 6.99
N GLU A 452 -25.01 2.95 6.06
CA GLU A 452 -26.41 2.96 5.62
C GLU A 452 -26.66 2.10 4.37
N ASP A 453 -25.65 1.32 3.91
CA ASP A 453 -25.81 0.42 2.76
C ASP A 453 -26.83 -0.68 3.07
N ASP A 454 -27.80 -0.90 2.17
CA ASP A 454 -28.88 -1.87 2.39
C ASP A 454 -28.40 -3.33 2.25
N CYS A 455 -27.34 -3.56 1.46
CA CYS A 455 -26.83 -4.90 1.17
C CYS A 455 -25.64 -5.30 2.05
N PHE A 456 -24.90 -4.34 2.59
CA PHE A 456 -23.68 -4.55 3.36
C PHE A 456 -23.75 -3.82 4.71
N ASP A 457 -22.92 -4.24 5.65
CA ASP A 457 -22.87 -3.62 6.97
C ASP A 457 -22.06 -2.33 6.97
N VAL A 458 -21.08 -2.25 6.08
CA VAL A 458 -20.26 -1.04 5.84
C VAL A 458 -19.74 -1.01 4.42
N ALA A 459 -19.70 0.18 3.85
CA ALA A 459 -18.97 0.53 2.62
C ALA A 459 -17.95 1.61 2.93
N PHE A 460 -16.79 1.59 2.25
CA PHE A 460 -15.76 2.61 2.37
C PHE A 460 -14.84 2.61 1.15
N CYS A 461 -14.11 3.71 0.95
CA CYS A 461 -13.10 3.80 -0.08
C CYS A 461 -11.70 3.62 0.52
N VAL A 462 -10.82 2.96 -0.24
CA VAL A 462 -9.40 2.81 0.08
C VAL A 462 -8.55 3.34 -1.07
N VAL A 463 -7.55 4.16 -0.77
CA VAL A 463 -6.46 4.47 -1.69
C VAL A 463 -5.21 3.71 -1.27
N VAL A 464 -4.62 3.00 -2.24
CA VAL A 464 -3.40 2.20 -2.06
C VAL A 464 -2.34 2.71 -3.01
N ASN A 465 -1.15 3.03 -2.53
CA ASN A 465 0.00 3.22 -3.39
C ASN A 465 0.42 1.86 -3.97
N ASN A 466 0.13 1.64 -5.23
CA ASN A 466 0.37 0.35 -5.90
C ASN A 466 1.85 0.06 -6.16
N VAL A 467 2.71 1.06 -6.12
CA VAL A 467 4.16 0.94 -6.36
C VAL A 467 4.90 0.71 -5.05
N ALA A 468 4.56 1.48 -4.00
CA ALA A 468 5.12 1.29 -2.67
C ALA A 468 4.36 0.18 -1.93
N ARG A 469 3.26 0.49 -1.23
CA ARG A 469 2.51 -0.47 -0.41
C ARG A 469 2.12 -1.74 -1.16
N GLY A 470 1.68 -1.60 -2.41
CA GLY A 470 1.19 -2.69 -3.25
C GLY A 470 2.28 -3.49 -3.97
N ALA A 471 3.54 -3.08 -3.90
CA ALA A 471 4.61 -3.74 -4.65
C ALA A 471 5.91 -3.80 -3.85
N TRP A 472 6.86 -2.85 -4.08
CA TRP A 472 8.18 -2.97 -3.46
C TRP A 472 8.10 -2.94 -1.93
N GLY A 473 7.21 -2.13 -1.36
CA GLY A 473 7.03 -2.03 0.08
C GLY A 473 6.47 -3.29 0.71
N ALA A 474 5.57 -4.02 0.00
CA ALA A 474 5.09 -5.31 0.48
C ALA A 474 6.22 -6.35 0.54
N ALA A 475 7.07 -6.43 -0.50
CA ALA A 475 8.22 -7.33 -0.53
C ALA A 475 9.27 -6.94 0.52
N MET A 476 9.56 -5.64 0.66
CA MET A 476 10.49 -5.10 1.65
C MET A 476 10.03 -5.38 3.07
N LEU A 477 8.78 -5.08 3.40
CA LEU A 477 8.23 -5.32 4.75
C LEU A 477 8.23 -6.80 5.12
N ASN A 478 7.98 -7.69 4.15
CA ASN A 478 8.14 -9.13 4.35
C ASN A 478 9.59 -9.52 4.65
N ALA A 479 10.57 -8.94 3.93
CA ALA A 479 12.00 -9.19 4.15
C ALA A 479 12.46 -8.67 5.52
N GLU A 480 12.05 -7.47 5.90
CA GLU A 480 12.35 -6.89 7.21
C GLU A 480 11.73 -7.71 8.34
N TYR A 481 10.45 -8.11 8.21
CA TYR A 481 9.78 -8.88 9.24
C TYR A 481 10.37 -10.27 9.39
N TRP A 482 10.71 -10.93 8.29
CA TRP A 482 11.43 -12.20 8.31
C TRP A 482 12.81 -12.07 8.99
N SER A 483 13.60 -11.03 8.66
CA SER A 483 14.88 -10.75 9.30
C SER A 483 14.73 -10.49 10.80
N TYR A 484 13.74 -9.70 11.20
CA TYR A 484 13.39 -9.44 12.60
C TYR A 484 13.07 -10.72 13.36
N LEU A 485 12.24 -11.60 12.79
CA LEU A 485 11.87 -12.87 13.40
C LEU A 485 13.08 -13.82 13.55
N ARG A 486 13.96 -13.89 12.56
CA ARG A 486 15.18 -14.72 12.61
C ARG A 486 16.15 -14.27 13.69
N ASN A 487 16.27 -12.98 13.91
CA ASN A 487 17.20 -12.40 14.90
C ASN A 487 16.69 -12.52 16.35
N ARG A 488 15.41 -12.80 16.52
CA ARG A 488 14.81 -13.18 17.82
C ARG A 488 14.82 -14.70 17.92
N LYS A 489 15.91 -15.27 18.46
CA LYS A 489 15.92 -16.70 18.81
C LYS A 489 14.71 -17.00 19.70
N PRO A 490 13.99 -18.12 19.45
CA PRO A 490 12.90 -18.54 20.31
C PRO A 490 13.35 -18.75 21.76
#